data_7f630369b07da89dfc32571f86a9e5d0
#
_entry.id   7f630369b07da89dfc32571f86a9e5d0
#
_cell.length_a   1.000
_cell.length_b   1.000
_cell.length_c   1.000
_cell.angle_alpha   90.00
_cell.angle_beta   90.00
_cell.angle_gamma   90.00
#
_symmetry.space_group_name_H-M   'P 1'
#
loop_
_entity.id
_entity.type
_entity.pdbx_description
1 polymer ?
#
loop_
_entity_poly.entity_id
_entity_poly.type
_entity_poly.pdbx_seq_one_letter_code
_entity_poly.pdbx_strand_id
1 'polypeptide(L)'
;MTTNTTLCPVCGYSSDLVFTVPFRNGKINLDGSDFSPTIDYRHCSQCDLYFSETQRNWGTSEFKEHVYNDAYAKYDSDIINEYGNRPTCMYNLMHTMFNYYLCSGAYILDYGCGNGFWIDRLRKDGFSRVYGYDPYYSVNAEPLHDKYDLITCTEVVEHDYNIVDTFKKFNNMLYLGGAVLVSTDVTDDMMEVKTNYYTCPRVGHVMLYSKKTLRYIAEKCGFSIIHLSKISCMQFHLFIKQH
;
A
#
# COMPACT_ATOMS: atom_id res chain seq x y z
N MET A 1 17.06 -30.58 13.31
CA MET A 1 16.21 -29.80 12.37
C MET A 1 16.44 -28.34 12.72
N THR A 2 17.22 -27.61 11.95
CA THR A 2 17.39 -26.15 12.13
C THR A 2 16.07 -25.50 11.76
N THR A 3 15.30 -25.05 12.75
CA THR A 3 14.15 -24.19 12.53
C THR A 3 14.68 -22.89 11.93
N ASN A 4 14.52 -22.73 10.63
CA ASN A 4 14.86 -21.48 9.94
C ASN A 4 13.85 -20.43 10.41
N THR A 5 14.17 -19.76 11.52
CA THR A 5 13.29 -18.79 12.17
C THR A 5 13.40 -17.46 11.42
N THR A 6 12.42 -17.15 10.59
CA THR A 6 12.34 -15.85 9.91
C THR A 6 11.69 -14.84 10.83
N LEU A 7 12.32 -13.66 10.97
CA LEU A 7 11.81 -12.58 11.80
C LEU A 7 10.79 -11.73 11.03
N CYS A 8 9.73 -11.37 11.73
CA CYS A 8 8.69 -10.46 11.22
C CYS A 8 9.28 -9.09 10.89
N PRO A 9 9.03 -8.54 9.68
CA PRO A 9 9.57 -7.25 9.28
C PRO A 9 9.00 -6.06 10.08
N VAL A 10 7.85 -6.22 10.73
CA VAL A 10 7.20 -5.15 11.50
C VAL A 10 7.63 -5.15 12.96
N CYS A 11 7.54 -6.29 13.65
CA CYS A 11 7.77 -6.35 15.10
C CYS A 11 9.07 -7.05 15.52
N GLY A 12 9.75 -7.74 14.61
CA GLY A 12 11.00 -8.45 14.87
C GLY A 12 10.85 -9.79 15.60
N TYR A 13 9.63 -10.24 15.93
CA TYR A 13 9.39 -11.55 16.53
C TYR A 13 9.45 -12.67 15.48
N SER A 14 9.60 -13.91 15.94
CA SER A 14 9.56 -15.10 15.07
C SER A 14 8.23 -15.23 14.35
N SER A 15 8.27 -15.81 13.17
CA SER A 15 7.10 -16.08 12.34
C SER A 15 7.11 -17.52 11.84
N ASP A 16 5.93 -18.09 11.65
CA ASP A 16 5.74 -19.46 11.18
C ASP A 16 5.36 -19.49 9.70
N LEU A 17 5.88 -20.46 8.95
CA LEU A 17 5.39 -20.78 7.62
C LEU A 17 3.96 -21.34 7.72
N VAL A 18 2.99 -20.69 7.08
CA VAL A 18 1.59 -21.07 7.21
C VAL A 18 0.97 -21.60 5.93
N PHE A 19 1.38 -21.10 4.78
CA PHE A 19 0.95 -21.62 3.49
C PHE A 19 1.89 -21.23 2.37
N THR A 20 1.81 -22.00 1.28
CA THR A 20 2.49 -21.74 0.02
C THR A 20 1.45 -21.62 -1.08
N VAL A 21 1.61 -20.66 -1.98
CA VAL A 21 0.75 -20.45 -3.14
C VAL A 21 1.60 -20.37 -4.41
N PRO A 22 1.06 -20.74 -5.59
CA PRO A 22 1.76 -20.46 -6.84
C PRO A 22 1.85 -18.95 -7.07
N PHE A 23 2.87 -18.49 -7.75
CA PHE A 23 3.06 -17.06 -8.06
C PHE A 23 1.81 -16.46 -8.75
N ARG A 24 1.12 -17.23 -9.55
CA ARG A 24 -0.13 -16.84 -10.25
C ARG A 24 -1.36 -16.81 -9.34
N ASN A 25 -1.31 -17.45 -8.18
CA ASN A 25 -2.38 -17.55 -7.19
C ASN A 25 -3.79 -17.68 -7.77
N GLY A 26 -4.03 -18.75 -8.55
CA GLY A 26 -5.34 -19.06 -9.17
C GLY A 26 -5.79 -18.14 -10.30
N LYS A 27 -5.11 -17.03 -10.54
CA LYS A 27 -5.35 -16.19 -11.71
C LYS A 27 -4.72 -16.85 -12.95
N ILE A 28 -5.39 -16.70 -14.09
CA ILE A 28 -4.86 -17.15 -15.37
C ILE A 28 -3.55 -16.40 -15.63
N ASN A 29 -2.55 -17.10 -16.18
CA ASN A 29 -1.32 -16.47 -16.64
C ASN A 29 -1.64 -15.62 -17.89
N LEU A 30 -1.87 -14.34 -17.67
CA LEU A 30 -2.27 -13.40 -18.72
C LEU A 30 -1.08 -12.94 -19.58
N ASP A 31 0.14 -13.08 -19.06
CA ASP A 31 1.36 -12.62 -19.77
C ASP A 31 2.06 -13.75 -20.55
N GLY A 32 1.61 -15.00 -20.39
CA GLY A 32 2.21 -16.15 -21.07
C GLY A 32 3.62 -16.51 -20.58
N SER A 33 4.09 -15.93 -19.48
CA SER A 33 5.43 -16.23 -18.94
C SER A 33 5.46 -17.63 -18.33
N ASP A 34 6.62 -18.32 -18.46
CA ASP A 34 6.88 -19.61 -17.82
C ASP A 34 7.34 -19.47 -16.37
N PHE A 35 7.50 -18.23 -15.88
CA PHE A 35 7.89 -17.95 -14.51
C PHE A 35 6.77 -18.35 -13.54
N SER A 36 6.98 -19.41 -12.80
CA SER A 36 5.97 -20.03 -11.94
C SER A 36 6.56 -20.55 -10.62
N PRO A 37 7.24 -19.71 -9.82
CA PRO A 37 7.71 -20.14 -8.51
C PRO A 37 6.52 -20.33 -7.56
N THR A 38 6.77 -21.07 -6.50
CA THR A 38 5.89 -21.08 -5.33
C THR A 38 6.33 -19.98 -4.36
N ILE A 39 5.35 -19.33 -3.76
CA ILE A 39 5.55 -18.22 -2.83
C ILE A 39 5.11 -18.65 -1.44
N ASP A 40 6.05 -18.60 -0.51
CA ASP A 40 5.84 -18.95 0.88
C ASP A 40 5.37 -17.73 1.67
N TYR A 41 4.24 -17.88 2.38
CA TYR A 41 3.72 -16.89 3.32
C TYR A 41 3.93 -17.34 4.76
N ARG A 42 4.44 -16.41 5.55
CA ARG A 42 4.59 -16.54 6.99
C ARG A 42 3.57 -15.72 7.75
N HIS A 43 3.27 -16.17 8.96
CA HIS A 43 2.42 -15.45 9.89
C HIS A 43 3.16 -15.14 11.19
N CYS A 44 3.06 -13.91 11.64
CA CYS A 44 3.57 -13.45 12.92
C CYS A 44 2.43 -13.33 13.93
N SER A 45 2.31 -14.26 14.87
CA SER A 45 1.27 -14.26 15.90
C SER A 45 1.35 -13.08 16.87
N GLN A 46 2.53 -12.44 16.99
CA GLN A 46 2.72 -11.27 17.86
C GLN A 46 1.99 -10.03 17.35
N CYS A 47 2.16 -9.67 16.07
CA CYS A 47 1.50 -8.50 15.47
C CYS A 47 0.44 -8.85 14.42
N ASP A 48 0.25 -10.15 14.15
CA ASP A 48 -0.77 -10.68 13.25
C ASP A 48 -0.58 -10.27 11.76
N LEU A 49 0.69 -10.16 11.35
CA LEU A 49 1.08 -9.91 9.98
C LEU A 49 1.26 -11.22 9.22
N TYR A 50 0.71 -11.30 8.00
CA TYR A 50 1.14 -12.28 7.01
C TYR A 50 2.07 -11.61 6.00
N PHE A 51 3.16 -12.28 5.62
CA PHE A 51 4.10 -11.73 4.65
C PHE A 51 4.76 -12.81 3.80
N SER A 52 5.09 -12.44 2.57
CA SER A 52 5.79 -13.32 1.62
C SER A 52 7.29 -13.39 1.97
N GLU A 53 7.76 -14.58 2.38
CA GLU A 53 9.20 -14.78 2.61
C GLU A 53 9.99 -14.83 1.30
N THR A 54 9.43 -15.48 0.28
CA THR A 54 10.10 -15.66 -1.02
C THR A 54 10.43 -14.32 -1.67
N GLN A 55 9.45 -13.43 -1.77
CA GLN A 55 9.62 -12.13 -2.43
C GLN A 55 10.39 -11.11 -1.58
N ARG A 56 10.55 -11.35 -0.27
CA ARG A 56 11.37 -10.50 0.61
C ARG A 56 12.82 -10.39 0.14
N ASN A 57 13.33 -11.43 -0.50
CA ASN A 57 14.71 -11.50 -0.98
C ASN A 57 14.86 -10.94 -2.39
N TRP A 58 13.78 -10.51 -3.04
CA TRP A 58 13.83 -9.90 -4.36
C TRP A 58 14.33 -8.46 -4.26
N GLY A 59 15.20 -8.09 -5.19
CA GLY A 59 15.58 -6.70 -5.40
C GLY A 59 14.64 -5.99 -6.39
N THR A 60 14.94 -4.73 -6.66
CA THR A 60 14.16 -3.91 -7.61
C THR A 60 14.14 -4.54 -9.02
N SER A 61 15.20 -5.22 -9.44
CA SER A 61 15.29 -5.87 -10.75
C SER A 61 14.29 -7.02 -10.89
N GLU A 62 14.20 -7.88 -9.87
CA GLU A 62 13.26 -9.00 -9.87
C GLU A 62 11.81 -8.52 -9.80
N PHE A 63 11.52 -7.49 -9.01
CA PHE A 63 10.19 -6.90 -9.01
C PHE A 63 9.81 -6.28 -10.34
N LYS A 64 10.73 -5.59 -11.05
CA LYS A 64 10.48 -5.06 -12.40
C LYS A 64 10.28 -6.16 -13.42
N GLU A 65 11.06 -7.23 -13.34
CA GLU A 65 10.98 -8.35 -14.29
C GLU A 65 9.67 -9.15 -14.11
N HIS A 66 9.31 -9.47 -12.87
CA HIS A 66 8.26 -10.46 -12.59
C HIS A 66 6.92 -9.84 -12.21
N VAL A 67 6.90 -8.63 -11.64
CA VAL A 67 5.69 -7.93 -11.17
C VAL A 67 5.39 -6.73 -12.06
N TYR A 68 6.23 -5.69 -12.01
CA TYR A 68 5.97 -4.39 -12.66
C TYR A 68 6.47 -4.34 -14.11
N ASN A 69 6.20 -5.40 -14.87
CA ASN A 69 6.52 -5.51 -16.30
C ASN A 69 5.34 -5.03 -17.19
N ASP A 70 5.53 -5.07 -18.51
CA ASP A 70 4.54 -4.63 -19.50
C ASP A 70 3.17 -5.33 -19.38
N ALA A 71 3.14 -6.53 -18.79
CA ALA A 71 1.91 -7.27 -18.57
C ALA A 71 1.18 -6.86 -17.27
N TYR A 72 1.76 -5.99 -16.43
CA TYR A 72 1.19 -5.62 -15.13
C TYR A 72 -0.24 -5.07 -15.25
N ALA A 73 -0.49 -4.23 -16.26
CA ALA A 73 -1.81 -3.65 -16.51
C ALA A 73 -2.93 -4.68 -16.78
N LYS A 74 -2.59 -5.92 -17.15
CA LYS A 74 -3.57 -7.01 -17.31
C LYS A 74 -4.08 -7.55 -15.96
N TYR A 75 -3.29 -7.35 -14.90
CA TYR A 75 -3.61 -7.76 -13.53
C TYR A 75 -4.18 -6.61 -12.70
N ASP A 76 -3.76 -5.40 -13.01
CA ASP A 76 -4.19 -4.16 -12.37
C ASP A 76 -4.48 -3.08 -13.43
N SER A 77 -5.73 -3.09 -13.93
CA SER A 77 -6.14 -2.19 -15.01
C SER A 77 -6.28 -0.73 -14.59
N ASP A 78 -6.41 -0.43 -13.30
CA ASP A 78 -6.55 0.94 -12.82
C ASP A 78 -5.25 1.75 -12.97
N ILE A 79 -4.11 1.06 -13.18
CA ILE A 79 -2.81 1.72 -13.40
C ILE A 79 -2.76 2.50 -14.74
N ILE A 80 -3.58 2.12 -15.72
CA ILE A 80 -3.65 2.76 -17.05
C ILE A 80 -5.01 3.39 -17.35
N ASN A 81 -5.96 3.34 -16.42
CA ASN A 81 -7.32 3.83 -16.63
C ASN A 81 -7.61 5.03 -15.73
N GLU A 82 -7.55 6.25 -16.30
CA GLU A 82 -7.84 7.51 -15.59
C GLU A 82 -9.21 7.52 -14.90
N TYR A 83 -10.19 6.81 -15.47
CA TYR A 83 -11.55 6.70 -14.94
C TYR A 83 -11.83 5.34 -14.28
N GLY A 84 -10.77 4.60 -13.94
CA GLY A 84 -10.87 3.36 -13.18
C GLY A 84 -11.48 3.57 -11.79
N ASN A 85 -11.80 2.47 -11.12
CA ASN A 85 -12.48 2.52 -9.83
C ASN A 85 -11.67 3.25 -8.76
N ARG A 86 -10.35 2.95 -8.63
CA ARG A 86 -9.49 3.58 -7.63
C ARG A 86 -9.25 5.07 -7.90
N PRO A 87 -8.80 5.51 -9.10
CA PRO A 87 -8.64 6.94 -9.39
C PRO A 87 -9.92 7.73 -9.20
N THR A 88 -11.07 7.17 -9.60
CA THR A 88 -12.37 7.83 -9.43
C THR A 88 -12.79 7.90 -7.96
N CYS A 89 -12.63 6.82 -7.19
CA CYS A 89 -12.92 6.80 -5.76
C CYS A 89 -12.04 7.84 -5.02
N MET A 90 -10.74 7.86 -5.29
CA MET A 90 -9.80 8.82 -4.66
C MET A 90 -10.13 10.25 -5.03
N TYR A 91 -10.39 10.55 -6.31
CA TYR A 91 -10.80 11.88 -6.72
C TYR A 91 -12.07 12.34 -5.98
N ASN A 92 -13.13 11.53 -5.95
CA ASN A 92 -14.39 11.88 -5.30
C ASN A 92 -14.23 12.07 -3.78
N LEU A 93 -13.45 11.19 -3.12
CA LEU A 93 -13.15 11.29 -1.71
C LEU A 93 -12.38 12.58 -1.41
N MET A 94 -11.30 12.84 -2.13
CA MET A 94 -10.45 14.00 -1.91
C MET A 94 -11.17 15.31 -2.25
N HIS A 95 -11.92 15.35 -3.34
CA HIS A 95 -12.75 16.50 -3.70
C HIS A 95 -13.79 16.81 -2.60
N THR A 96 -14.40 15.78 -2.02
CA THR A 96 -15.31 15.94 -0.89
C THR A 96 -14.59 16.45 0.35
N MET A 97 -13.44 15.87 0.69
CA MET A 97 -12.64 16.30 1.84
C MET A 97 -12.20 17.76 1.73
N PHE A 98 -11.72 18.20 0.55
CA PHE A 98 -11.36 19.59 0.30
C PHE A 98 -12.52 20.55 0.48
N ASN A 99 -13.70 20.19 -0.02
CA ASN A 99 -14.86 21.06 0.05
C ASN A 99 -15.44 21.22 1.46
N TYR A 100 -15.27 20.22 2.34
CA TYR A 100 -15.95 20.18 3.64
C TYR A 100 -15.03 20.15 4.86
N TYR A 101 -13.80 19.63 4.73
CA TYR A 101 -12.93 19.33 5.87
C TYR A 101 -11.50 19.90 5.76
N LEU A 102 -11.00 20.07 4.56
CA LEU A 102 -9.65 20.59 4.32
C LEU A 102 -9.74 22.00 3.76
N CYS A 103 -8.86 22.90 4.20
CA CYS A 103 -8.75 24.20 3.56
C CYS A 103 -8.12 24.05 2.15
N SER A 104 -8.49 24.92 1.22
CA SER A 104 -7.96 24.94 -0.15
C SER A 104 -6.42 25.13 -0.21
N GLY A 105 -5.81 25.52 0.90
CA GLY A 105 -4.37 25.71 1.04
C GLY A 105 -3.60 24.52 1.60
N ALA A 106 -4.26 23.41 1.93
CA ALA A 106 -3.61 22.22 2.48
C ALA A 106 -2.59 21.61 1.52
N TYR A 107 -1.43 21.22 2.04
CA TYR A 107 -0.41 20.48 1.31
C TYR A 107 -0.70 18.99 1.37
N ILE A 108 -0.87 18.36 0.22
CA ILE A 108 -1.20 16.94 0.10
C ILE A 108 -0.15 16.23 -0.73
N LEU A 109 0.29 15.08 -0.26
CA LEU A 109 1.14 14.14 -1.00
C LEU A 109 0.36 12.86 -1.29
N ASP A 110 0.33 12.43 -2.53
CA ASP A 110 -0.01 11.05 -2.89
C ASP A 110 1.29 10.24 -3.02
N TYR A 111 1.52 9.37 -2.05
CA TYR A 111 2.69 8.50 -2.01
C TYR A 111 2.34 7.16 -2.68
N GLY A 112 3.04 6.84 -3.78
CA GLY A 112 2.67 5.77 -4.69
C GLY A 112 1.60 6.21 -5.69
N CYS A 113 1.74 7.42 -6.23
CA CYS A 113 0.71 8.05 -7.08
C CYS A 113 0.52 7.39 -8.46
N GLY A 114 1.39 6.46 -8.86
CA GLY A 114 1.37 5.86 -10.18
C GLY A 114 1.39 6.94 -11.29
N ASN A 115 0.39 6.91 -12.16
CA ASN A 115 0.24 7.90 -13.22
C ASN A 115 -0.34 9.26 -12.76
N GLY A 116 -0.69 9.42 -11.49
CA GLY A 116 -1.19 10.69 -10.94
C GLY A 116 -2.60 11.09 -11.38
N PHE A 117 -3.41 10.19 -11.90
CA PHE A 117 -4.69 10.50 -12.53
C PHE A 117 -5.66 11.33 -11.67
N TRP A 118 -5.86 10.97 -10.41
CA TRP A 118 -6.77 11.73 -9.55
C TRP A 118 -6.16 13.06 -9.09
N ILE A 119 -4.84 13.16 -8.99
CA ILE A 119 -4.10 14.40 -8.70
C ILE A 119 -4.35 15.41 -9.82
N ASP A 120 -4.17 14.99 -11.08
CA ASP A 120 -4.34 15.86 -12.25
C ASP A 120 -5.79 16.36 -12.36
N ARG A 121 -6.76 15.55 -11.99
CA ARG A 121 -8.17 15.98 -11.94
C ARG A 121 -8.38 17.04 -10.88
N LEU A 122 -7.86 16.87 -9.67
CA LEU A 122 -7.95 17.87 -8.61
C LEU A 122 -7.22 19.18 -8.98
N ARG A 123 -6.06 19.09 -9.61
CA ARG A 123 -5.33 20.28 -10.08
C ARG A 123 -6.15 21.07 -11.12
N LYS A 124 -6.84 20.40 -12.03
CA LYS A 124 -7.78 21.04 -12.99
C LYS A 124 -8.94 21.74 -12.28
N ASP A 125 -9.36 21.27 -11.12
CA ASP A 125 -10.37 21.90 -10.28
C ASP A 125 -9.83 23.02 -9.37
N GLY A 126 -8.54 23.37 -9.52
CA GLY A 126 -7.92 24.50 -8.81
C GLY A 126 -7.23 24.14 -7.49
N PHE A 127 -7.11 22.85 -7.13
CA PHE A 127 -6.36 22.42 -5.95
C PHE A 127 -4.87 22.31 -6.25
N SER A 128 -4.15 23.43 -6.16
CA SER A 128 -2.77 23.54 -6.65
C SER A 128 -1.68 22.91 -5.78
N ARG A 129 -2.00 22.56 -4.52
CA ARG A 129 -1.02 22.02 -3.55
C ARG A 129 -1.14 20.51 -3.36
N VAL A 130 -1.41 19.79 -4.43
CA VAL A 130 -1.49 18.33 -4.46
C VAL A 130 -0.29 17.81 -5.25
N TYR A 131 0.55 16.99 -4.61
CA TYR A 131 1.82 16.47 -5.12
C TYR A 131 1.76 14.97 -5.26
N GLY A 132 2.49 14.42 -6.23
CA GLY A 132 2.62 12.99 -6.43
C GLY A 132 4.07 12.53 -6.25
N TYR A 133 4.24 11.35 -5.68
CA TYR A 133 5.53 10.67 -5.63
C TYR A 133 5.35 9.19 -5.91
N ASP A 134 6.11 8.66 -6.88
CA ASP A 134 6.17 7.23 -7.15
C ASP A 134 7.57 6.84 -7.64
N PRO A 135 8.26 5.88 -6.97
CA PRO A 135 9.61 5.50 -7.33
C PRO A 135 9.69 4.69 -8.63
N TYR A 136 8.57 4.14 -9.12
CA TYR A 136 8.50 3.36 -10.35
C TYR A 136 8.02 4.18 -11.56
N TYR A 137 7.32 5.28 -11.31
CA TYR A 137 6.78 6.21 -12.33
C TYR A 137 7.48 7.56 -12.22
N SER A 138 8.73 7.63 -12.73
CA SER A 138 9.61 8.80 -12.60
C SER A 138 9.05 10.10 -13.20
N VAL A 139 8.02 10.03 -14.03
CA VAL A 139 7.39 11.20 -14.66
C VAL A 139 6.68 12.10 -13.63
N ASN A 140 6.28 11.54 -12.49
CA ASN A 140 5.58 12.22 -11.41
C ASN A 140 6.40 12.32 -10.11
N ALA A 141 7.70 12.07 -10.17
CA ALA A 141 8.60 12.25 -9.02
C ALA A 141 8.88 13.74 -8.82
N GLU A 142 7.88 14.50 -8.39
CA GLU A 142 8.08 15.89 -7.99
C GLU A 142 8.95 15.97 -6.73
N PRO A 143 9.75 17.03 -6.57
CA PRO A 143 10.48 17.27 -5.34
C PRO A 143 9.52 17.26 -4.16
N LEU A 144 9.79 16.42 -3.16
CA LEU A 144 8.98 16.36 -1.96
C LEU A 144 9.10 17.68 -1.18
N HIS A 145 7.98 18.23 -0.76
CA HIS A 145 7.96 19.33 0.20
C HIS A 145 8.42 18.84 1.59
N ASP A 146 8.91 19.77 2.42
CA ASP A 146 9.36 19.43 3.76
C ASP A 146 8.22 18.94 4.64
N LYS A 147 7.00 19.48 4.46
CA LYS A 147 5.84 19.18 5.30
C LYS A 147 4.51 19.13 4.53
N TYR A 148 3.64 18.22 4.98
CA TYR A 148 2.29 18.02 4.45
C TYR A 148 1.25 18.02 5.57
N ASP A 149 0.02 18.39 5.21
CA ASP A 149 -1.16 18.27 6.07
C ASP A 149 -1.75 16.85 5.97
N LEU A 150 -1.70 16.28 4.75
CA LEU A 150 -2.19 14.94 4.47
C LEU A 150 -1.25 14.20 3.51
N ILE A 151 -0.98 12.95 3.82
CA ILE A 151 -0.37 11.99 2.89
C ILE A 151 -1.44 10.95 2.56
N THR A 152 -1.70 10.71 1.27
CA THR A 152 -2.47 9.55 0.81
C THR A 152 -1.51 8.44 0.39
N CYS A 153 -1.86 7.19 0.67
CA CYS A 153 -1.06 6.02 0.31
C CYS A 153 -2.03 4.87 -0.05
N THR A 154 -2.38 4.79 -1.33
CA THR A 154 -3.51 4.00 -1.82
C THR A 154 -3.02 2.76 -2.53
N GLU A 155 -3.29 1.56 -1.97
CA GLU A 155 -2.84 0.26 -2.51
C GLU A 155 -1.32 0.27 -2.76
N VAL A 156 -0.55 0.63 -1.73
CA VAL A 156 0.92 0.76 -1.77
C VAL A 156 1.58 0.01 -0.61
N VAL A 157 1.01 0.11 0.60
CA VAL A 157 1.67 -0.44 1.80
C VAL A 157 1.86 -1.94 1.74
N GLU A 158 0.98 -2.68 1.06
CA GLU A 158 1.07 -4.12 0.84
C GLU A 158 2.26 -4.54 -0.04
N HIS A 159 2.87 -3.60 -0.73
CA HIS A 159 4.07 -3.81 -1.56
C HIS A 159 5.37 -3.47 -0.84
N ASP A 160 5.31 -2.92 0.37
CA ASP A 160 6.47 -2.36 1.07
C ASP A 160 6.91 -3.20 2.28
N TYR A 161 8.03 -3.92 2.16
CA TYR A 161 8.65 -4.63 3.29
C TYR A 161 9.26 -3.71 4.36
N ASN A 162 9.57 -2.46 4.00
CA ASN A 162 10.20 -1.49 4.90
C ASN A 162 9.15 -0.56 5.52
N ILE A 163 7.93 -1.03 5.65
CA ILE A 163 6.76 -0.23 6.05
C ILE A 163 6.97 0.59 7.33
N VAL A 164 7.70 0.06 8.31
CA VAL A 164 8.00 0.81 9.56
C VAL A 164 8.84 2.06 9.26
N ASP A 165 9.84 1.95 8.38
CA ASP A 165 10.67 3.10 8.01
C ASP A 165 9.93 4.07 7.09
N THR A 166 9.04 3.57 6.25
CA THR A 166 8.12 4.39 5.45
C THR A 166 7.19 5.21 6.35
N PHE A 167 6.57 4.61 7.38
CA PHE A 167 5.73 5.35 8.32
C PHE A 167 6.52 6.35 9.18
N LYS A 168 7.78 6.06 9.55
CA LYS A 168 8.65 7.07 10.18
C LYS A 168 8.93 8.25 9.25
N LYS A 169 9.16 8.01 7.95
CA LYS A 169 9.29 9.08 6.95
C LYS A 169 8.00 9.90 6.88
N PHE A 170 6.83 9.26 6.81
CA PHE A 170 5.55 9.96 6.82
C PHE A 170 5.40 10.84 8.08
N ASN A 171 5.73 10.31 9.26
CA ASN A 171 5.70 11.10 10.48
C ASN A 171 6.60 12.34 10.38
N ASN A 172 7.83 12.18 9.86
CA ASN A 172 8.76 13.30 9.68
C ASN A 172 8.26 14.31 8.64
N MET A 173 7.51 13.89 7.62
CA MET A 173 6.99 14.74 6.56
C MET A 173 5.65 15.41 6.90
N LEU A 174 4.99 15.03 7.98
CA LEU A 174 3.71 15.62 8.40
C LEU A 174 3.90 16.78 9.37
N TYR A 175 3.03 17.79 9.25
CA TYR A 175 2.78 18.73 10.33
C TYR A 175 2.21 18.00 11.55
N LEU A 176 2.33 18.60 12.73
CA LEU A 176 1.65 18.11 13.93
C LEU A 176 0.13 18.13 13.70
N GLY A 177 -0.52 17.02 14.02
CA GLY A 177 -1.95 16.82 13.72
C GLY A 177 -2.25 16.47 12.26
N GLY A 178 -1.23 16.45 11.38
CA GLY A 178 -1.37 15.94 10.03
C GLY A 178 -1.62 14.42 9.99
N ALA A 179 -2.07 13.90 8.87
CA ALA A 179 -2.52 12.52 8.78
C ALA A 179 -1.99 11.77 7.56
N VAL A 180 -1.95 10.43 7.67
CA VAL A 180 -1.80 9.52 6.53
C VAL A 180 -3.12 8.79 6.30
N LEU A 181 -3.68 8.89 5.11
CA LEU A 181 -4.84 8.11 4.68
C LEU A 181 -4.33 6.92 3.84
N VAL A 182 -4.39 5.75 4.43
CA VAL A 182 -3.95 4.50 3.79
C VAL A 182 -5.17 3.74 3.26
N SER A 183 -5.09 3.22 2.04
CA SER A 183 -6.00 2.17 1.55
C SER A 183 -5.22 0.87 1.42
N THR A 184 -5.73 -0.18 2.07
CA THR A 184 -5.29 -1.58 1.94
C THR A 184 -6.33 -2.49 2.58
N ASP A 185 -6.58 -3.68 2.03
CA ASP A 185 -7.46 -4.65 2.67
C ASP A 185 -6.79 -5.29 3.89
N VAL A 186 -7.57 -5.65 4.90
CA VAL A 186 -7.06 -6.31 6.13
C VAL A 186 -7.51 -7.75 6.23
N THR A 187 -6.65 -8.61 6.81
CA THR A 187 -6.88 -10.05 6.95
C THR A 187 -8.05 -10.38 7.89
N ASP A 188 -8.38 -9.49 8.83
CA ASP A 188 -9.54 -9.63 9.72
C ASP A 188 -10.88 -9.73 8.93
N ASP A 189 -10.94 -9.13 7.75
CA ASP A 189 -12.14 -9.10 6.90
C ASP A 189 -12.09 -10.14 5.78
N MET A 190 -11.04 -10.98 5.71
CA MET A 190 -10.89 -12.08 4.75
C MET A 190 -11.49 -13.37 5.30
N MET A 191 -12.29 -14.08 4.50
CA MET A 191 -12.81 -15.41 4.89
C MET A 191 -11.68 -16.41 5.12
N GLU A 192 -10.72 -16.46 4.19
CA GLU A 192 -9.53 -17.28 4.27
C GLU A 192 -8.39 -16.57 3.57
N VAL A 193 -7.33 -16.25 4.30
CA VAL A 193 -6.19 -15.47 3.78
C VAL A 193 -5.55 -16.16 2.58
N LYS A 194 -5.31 -17.48 2.65
CA LYS A 194 -4.65 -18.25 1.58
C LYS A 194 -5.38 -18.18 0.25
N THR A 195 -6.71 -18.20 0.25
CA THR A 195 -7.55 -18.28 -0.96
C THR A 195 -8.16 -16.94 -1.34
N ASN A 196 -7.94 -15.90 -0.53
CA ASN A 196 -8.45 -14.57 -0.82
C ASN A 196 -7.82 -13.99 -2.07
N TYR A 197 -8.61 -13.27 -2.87
CA TYR A 197 -8.13 -12.61 -4.10
C TYR A 197 -7.00 -11.60 -3.85
N TYR A 198 -6.97 -11.01 -2.67
CA TYR A 198 -5.94 -10.04 -2.26
C TYR A 198 -4.58 -10.72 -2.01
N THR A 199 -4.56 -12.01 -1.67
CA THR A 199 -3.33 -12.81 -1.61
C THR A 199 -2.87 -13.16 -3.02
N CYS A 200 -2.29 -12.18 -3.69
CA CYS A 200 -1.92 -12.26 -5.10
C CYS A 200 -0.45 -11.85 -5.33
N PRO A 201 0.51 -12.81 -5.22
CA PRO A 201 1.93 -12.50 -5.39
C PRO A 201 2.26 -11.88 -6.74
N ARG A 202 1.50 -12.21 -7.80
CA ARG A 202 1.72 -11.70 -9.16
C ARG A 202 1.52 -10.19 -9.26
N VAL A 203 0.68 -9.60 -8.43
CA VAL A 203 0.52 -8.13 -8.36
C VAL A 203 1.42 -7.50 -7.29
N GLY A 204 2.26 -8.28 -6.61
CA GLY A 204 3.26 -7.76 -5.67
C GLY A 204 2.74 -7.58 -4.24
N HIS A 205 1.62 -8.17 -3.86
CA HIS A 205 1.13 -8.13 -2.48
C HIS A 205 1.99 -9.04 -1.59
N VAL A 206 2.97 -8.44 -0.97
CA VAL A 206 3.98 -9.11 -0.15
C VAL A 206 3.71 -9.00 1.35
N MET A 207 2.90 -8.03 1.75
CA MET A 207 2.50 -7.77 3.14
C MET A 207 0.97 -7.76 3.23
N LEU A 208 0.40 -8.62 4.05
CA LEU A 208 -1.05 -8.68 4.28
C LEU A 208 -1.32 -8.31 5.73
N TYR A 209 -1.91 -7.17 5.93
CA TYR A 209 -2.08 -6.56 7.25
C TYR A 209 -3.36 -7.06 7.95
N SER A 210 -3.31 -7.17 9.28
CA SER A 210 -4.49 -7.15 10.15
C SER A 210 -4.66 -5.76 10.77
N LYS A 211 -5.82 -5.48 11.34
CA LYS A 211 -6.03 -4.27 12.16
C LYS A 211 -5.05 -4.20 13.33
N LYS A 212 -4.65 -5.37 13.87
CA LYS A 212 -3.64 -5.47 14.93
C LYS A 212 -2.27 -5.04 14.43
N THR A 213 -1.86 -5.48 13.22
CA THR A 213 -0.60 -5.06 12.61
C THR A 213 -0.56 -3.55 12.39
N LEU A 214 -1.63 -2.98 11.82
CA LEU A 214 -1.69 -1.54 11.54
C LEU A 214 -1.64 -0.70 12.84
N ARG A 215 -2.30 -1.15 13.93
CA ARG A 215 -2.17 -0.51 15.25
C ARG A 215 -0.73 -0.56 15.76
N TYR A 216 -0.07 -1.72 15.63
CA TYR A 216 1.33 -1.86 16.04
C TYR A 216 2.26 -0.88 15.29
N ILE A 217 2.06 -0.73 13.97
CA ILE A 217 2.82 0.24 13.16
C ILE A 217 2.52 1.67 13.62
N ALA A 218 1.24 2.00 13.86
CA ALA A 218 0.83 3.32 14.32
C ALA A 218 1.53 3.69 15.63
N GLU A 219 1.43 2.86 16.65
CA GLU A 219 2.06 3.07 17.96
C GLU A 219 3.58 3.21 17.84
N LYS A 220 4.22 2.33 17.06
CA LYS A 220 5.67 2.32 16.87
C LYS A 220 6.19 3.57 16.14
N CYS A 221 5.36 4.18 15.29
CA CYS A 221 5.73 5.32 14.45
C CYS A 221 5.13 6.66 14.89
N GLY A 222 4.49 6.75 16.07
CA GLY A 222 3.97 7.99 16.65
C GLY A 222 2.64 8.45 16.06
N PHE A 223 1.77 7.50 15.68
CA PHE A 223 0.43 7.76 15.19
C PHE A 223 -0.64 7.18 16.11
N SER A 224 -1.81 7.79 16.15
CA SER A 224 -3.07 7.10 16.45
C SER A 224 -3.70 6.63 15.15
N ILE A 225 -4.56 5.60 15.21
CA ILE A 225 -5.21 5.03 14.02
C ILE A 225 -6.71 4.90 14.20
N ILE A 226 -7.44 5.22 13.13
CA ILE A 226 -8.88 4.99 13.00
C ILE A 226 -9.11 4.12 11.77
N HIS A 227 -9.76 2.96 11.96
CA HIS A 227 -10.19 2.11 10.86
C HIS A 227 -11.54 2.61 10.34
N LEU A 228 -11.56 3.04 9.09
CA LEU A 228 -12.76 3.54 8.44
C LEU A 228 -13.52 2.39 7.77
N SER A 229 -14.79 2.62 7.45
CA SER A 229 -15.60 1.70 6.65
C SER A 229 -15.09 1.68 5.20
N LYS A 230 -15.40 0.60 4.46
CA LYS A 230 -15.15 0.56 3.02
C LYS A 230 -15.89 1.70 2.32
N ILE A 231 -15.17 2.38 1.43
CA ILE A 231 -15.74 3.39 0.52
C ILE A 231 -15.55 2.83 -0.89
N SER A 232 -16.65 2.54 -1.57
CA SER A 232 -16.62 1.81 -2.83
C SER A 232 -15.96 0.41 -2.64
N CYS A 233 -14.92 0.09 -3.38
CA CYS A 233 -14.16 -1.16 -3.27
C CYS A 233 -12.94 -1.10 -2.34
N MET A 234 -12.66 0.06 -1.71
CA MET A 234 -11.42 0.33 -0.98
C MET A 234 -11.68 0.43 0.53
N GLN A 235 -10.81 -0.18 1.32
CA GLN A 235 -10.81 -0.07 2.78
C GLN A 235 -9.78 0.96 3.22
N PHE A 236 -10.22 1.93 4.04
CA PHE A 236 -9.36 3.02 4.47
C PHE A 236 -9.01 2.96 5.95
N HIS A 237 -7.79 3.44 6.25
CA HIS A 237 -7.26 3.57 7.60
C HIS A 237 -6.62 4.96 7.73
N LEU A 238 -7.03 5.73 8.73
CA LEU A 238 -6.50 7.08 8.99
C LEU A 238 -5.52 7.05 10.14
N PHE A 239 -4.28 7.39 9.86
CA PHE A 239 -3.19 7.52 10.85
C PHE A 239 -2.99 9.00 11.14
N ILE A 240 -3.17 9.43 12.40
CA ILE A 240 -3.07 10.83 12.80
C ILE A 240 -1.80 10.99 13.63
N LYS A 241 -0.92 11.89 13.20
CA LYS A 241 0.35 12.20 13.91
C LYS A 241 0.07 12.80 15.28
N GLN A 242 0.69 12.22 16.31
CA GLN A 242 0.44 12.61 17.70
C GLN A 242 1.45 13.61 18.24
N HIS A 243 2.73 13.48 17.92
CA HIS A 243 3.80 14.34 18.44
C HIS A 243 4.99 14.41 17.47
#